data_05ace36280508386b947db96696593c6
#
_entry.id   05ace36280508386b947db96696593c6
#
_cell.length_a   1.000
_cell.length_b   1.000
_cell.length_c   1.000
_cell.angle_alpha   90.00
_cell.angle_beta   90.00
_cell.angle_gamma   90.00
#
_symmetry.space_group_name_H-M   'P 1'
#
loop_
_entity.id
_entity.type
_entity.pdbx_description
1 polymer ?
#
loop_
_entity_poly.entity_id
_entity_poly.type
_entity_poly.pdbx_seq_one_letter_code
_entity_poly.pdbx_strand_id
1 'polypeptide(L)'
;MKSLSILIPSLHKRRSSLDRLLRLLYSQILSLPPDYASLVEVITDVDNKEVTTGEKRNRLLSRALKDYVVFIDDDDHVYPNYVKLILEAIQTGVDCVATCGHYSENGGALILWKLSKDYPNENKHDGQRLVFYRTANHLTPVKRELALKAKFPHISNGEDKAYSEALNPYLTTETEITEPIYHYAYISHNKEY
;
A
#
# COMPACT_ATOMS: atom_id res chain seq x y z
N MET A 1 -16.83 -7.89 -12.28
CA MET A 1 -15.39 -7.95 -11.94
C MET A 1 -15.15 -7.08 -10.72
N LYS A 2 -14.21 -7.46 -9.86
CA LYS A 2 -13.81 -6.68 -8.68
C LYS A 2 -12.94 -5.50 -9.10
N SER A 3 -13.08 -4.40 -8.37
CA SER A 3 -12.49 -3.10 -8.70
C SER A 3 -11.59 -2.57 -7.56
N LEU A 4 -10.66 -1.65 -7.87
CA LEU A 4 -9.59 -1.21 -6.98
C LEU A 4 -9.52 0.31 -6.85
N SER A 5 -9.52 0.83 -5.63
CA SER A 5 -9.13 2.21 -5.30
C SER A 5 -7.69 2.24 -4.79
N ILE A 6 -6.83 3.00 -5.45
CA ILE A 6 -5.47 3.31 -5.01
C ILE A 6 -5.50 4.66 -4.31
N LEU A 7 -5.10 4.67 -3.04
CA LEU A 7 -5.24 5.80 -2.13
C LEU A 7 -3.87 6.37 -1.75
N ILE A 8 -3.62 7.66 -2.04
CA ILE A 8 -2.30 8.27 -1.88
C ILE A 8 -2.40 9.52 -1.00
N PRO A 9 -2.02 9.43 0.29
CA PRO A 9 -1.83 10.60 1.12
C PRO A 9 -0.54 11.33 0.70
N SER A 10 -0.58 12.66 0.57
CA SER A 10 0.59 13.45 0.17
C SER A 10 0.64 14.79 0.87
N LEU A 11 1.75 15.50 0.66
CA LEU A 11 1.97 16.87 1.11
C LEU A 11 2.30 17.76 -0.10
N HIS A 12 1.89 19.03 -0.06
CA HIS A 12 2.23 19.98 -1.13
C HIS A 12 3.73 20.05 -1.40
N LYS A 13 4.57 19.98 -0.37
CA LYS A 13 6.04 19.96 -0.51
C LYS A 13 6.60 18.70 -1.21
N ARG A 14 5.81 17.64 -1.33
CA ARG A 14 6.17 16.38 -2.00
C ARG A 14 5.55 16.25 -3.40
N ARG A 15 5.11 17.36 -3.98
CA ARG A 15 4.43 17.37 -5.29
C ARG A 15 5.20 16.62 -6.38
N SER A 16 6.53 16.77 -6.43
CA SER A 16 7.36 16.09 -7.44
C SER A 16 7.33 14.56 -7.30
N SER A 17 7.34 14.05 -6.05
CA SER A 17 7.23 12.61 -5.76
C SER A 17 5.86 12.09 -6.15
N LEU A 18 4.81 12.79 -5.75
CA LEU A 18 3.43 12.45 -6.13
C LEU A 18 3.26 12.43 -7.66
N ASP A 19 3.73 13.45 -8.38
CA ASP A 19 3.59 13.51 -9.84
C ASP A 19 4.36 12.37 -10.54
N ARG A 20 5.52 11.96 -10.01
CA ARG A 20 6.25 10.78 -10.49
C ARG A 20 5.43 9.51 -10.30
N LEU A 21 4.89 9.29 -9.09
CA LEU A 21 4.08 8.11 -8.77
C LEU A 21 2.81 8.06 -9.63
N LEU A 22 2.11 9.18 -9.77
CA LEU A 22 0.90 9.26 -10.60
C LEU A 22 1.18 8.94 -12.06
N ARG A 23 2.26 9.48 -12.66
CA ARG A 23 2.63 9.12 -14.04
C ARG A 23 2.86 7.62 -14.20
N LEU A 24 3.54 6.99 -13.24
CA LEU A 24 3.79 5.55 -13.27
C LEU A 24 2.49 4.74 -13.16
N LEU A 25 1.61 5.10 -12.22
CA LEU A 25 0.32 4.41 -12.06
C LEU A 25 -0.58 4.57 -13.28
N TYR A 26 -0.72 5.80 -13.81
CA TYR A 26 -1.53 6.02 -15.01
C TYR A 26 -0.95 5.34 -16.24
N SER A 27 0.38 5.25 -16.39
CA SER A 27 0.97 4.47 -17.49
C SER A 27 0.61 2.99 -17.40
N GLN A 28 0.59 2.41 -16.20
CA GLN A 28 0.17 1.02 -16.00
C GLN A 28 -1.33 0.85 -16.29
N ILE A 29 -2.19 1.74 -15.77
CA ILE A 29 -3.63 1.69 -15.99
C ILE A 29 -3.97 1.79 -17.48
N LEU A 30 -3.35 2.73 -18.20
CA LEU A 30 -3.56 2.92 -19.64
C LEU A 30 -3.03 1.76 -20.50
N SER A 31 -2.13 0.95 -19.98
CA SER A 31 -1.65 -0.27 -20.66
C SER A 31 -2.58 -1.47 -20.50
N LEU A 32 -3.57 -1.39 -19.61
CA LEU A 32 -4.57 -2.44 -19.41
C LEU A 32 -5.64 -2.39 -20.52
N PRO A 33 -6.32 -3.52 -20.80
CA PRO A 33 -7.54 -3.49 -21.61
C PRO A 33 -8.55 -2.49 -21.04
N PRO A 34 -9.34 -1.77 -21.88
CA PRO A 34 -10.25 -0.72 -21.42
C PRO A 34 -11.22 -1.15 -20.30
N ASP A 35 -11.74 -2.37 -20.36
CA ASP A 35 -12.64 -2.92 -19.35
C ASP A 35 -11.95 -3.05 -17.98
N TYR A 36 -10.66 -3.42 -17.96
CA TYR A 36 -9.86 -3.50 -16.76
C TYR A 36 -9.43 -2.12 -16.26
N ALA A 37 -9.03 -1.22 -17.15
CA ALA A 37 -8.68 0.15 -16.79
C ALA A 37 -9.81 0.87 -16.06
N SER A 38 -11.06 0.65 -16.45
CA SER A 38 -12.26 1.23 -15.82
C SER A 38 -12.52 0.75 -14.38
N LEU A 39 -11.90 -0.37 -13.99
CA LEU A 39 -12.00 -0.93 -12.63
C LEU A 39 -11.10 -0.21 -11.62
N VAL A 40 -10.17 0.62 -12.07
CA VAL A 40 -9.20 1.29 -11.19
C VAL A 40 -9.54 2.76 -11.03
N GLU A 41 -9.47 3.25 -9.80
CA GLU A 41 -9.43 4.68 -9.51
C GLU A 41 -8.20 5.02 -8.67
N VAL A 42 -7.68 6.23 -8.84
CA VAL A 42 -6.59 6.76 -8.03
C VAL A 42 -7.09 8.02 -7.33
N ILE A 43 -7.02 8.04 -6.00
CA ILE A 43 -7.50 9.15 -5.19
C ILE A 43 -6.32 9.70 -4.39
N THR A 44 -6.12 11.01 -4.44
CA THR A 44 -5.10 11.71 -3.66
C THR A 44 -5.73 12.65 -2.63
N ASP A 45 -5.06 12.84 -1.51
CA ASP A 45 -5.36 13.86 -0.52
C ASP A 45 -4.05 14.59 -0.18
N VAL A 46 -3.99 15.90 -0.52
CA VAL A 46 -2.77 16.69 -0.47
C VAL A 46 -3.01 17.92 0.42
N ASP A 47 -2.18 18.11 1.42
CA ASP A 47 -2.24 19.24 2.34
C ASP A 47 -0.85 19.75 2.76
N ASN A 48 -0.78 20.72 3.70
CA ASN A 48 0.47 21.21 4.31
C ASN A 48 0.64 20.71 5.76
N LYS A 49 0.17 19.50 6.08
CA LYS A 49 0.09 18.93 7.42
C LYS A 49 -1.01 19.55 8.30
N GLU A 50 -2.10 20.01 7.69
CA GLU A 50 -3.26 20.52 8.43
C GLU A 50 -3.96 19.41 9.23
N VAL A 51 -3.84 18.17 8.76
CA VAL A 51 -4.37 16.99 9.45
C VAL A 51 -3.31 15.92 9.65
N THR A 52 -3.57 14.98 10.54
CA THR A 52 -2.70 13.82 10.76
C THR A 52 -2.71 12.87 9.57
N THR A 53 -1.66 12.05 9.43
CA THR A 53 -1.59 11.01 8.38
C THR A 53 -2.76 10.04 8.48
N GLY A 54 -3.12 9.60 9.70
CA GLY A 54 -4.26 8.71 9.91
C GLY A 54 -5.60 9.32 9.52
N GLU A 55 -5.81 10.60 9.84
CA GLU A 55 -7.03 11.31 9.40
C GLU A 55 -7.09 11.43 7.88
N LYS A 56 -5.97 11.76 7.23
CA LYS A 56 -5.87 11.83 5.76
C LYS A 56 -6.19 10.49 5.11
N ARG A 57 -5.64 9.39 5.64
CA ARG A 57 -5.97 8.03 5.17
C ARG A 57 -7.45 7.69 5.34
N ASN A 58 -8.08 8.09 6.45
CA ASN A 58 -9.53 7.92 6.64
C ASN A 58 -10.37 8.74 5.65
N ARG A 59 -9.95 9.98 5.33
CA ARG A 59 -10.61 10.80 4.29
C ARG A 59 -10.53 10.13 2.93
N LEU A 60 -9.37 9.62 2.55
CA LEU A 60 -9.17 8.86 1.31
C LEU A 60 -10.06 7.62 1.28
N LEU A 61 -10.07 6.85 2.37
CA LEU A 61 -10.88 5.63 2.49
C LEU A 61 -12.37 5.93 2.38
N SER A 62 -12.86 7.03 2.94
CA SER A 62 -14.26 7.43 2.84
C SER A 62 -14.69 7.84 1.42
N ARG A 63 -13.74 8.32 0.61
CA ARG A 63 -13.95 8.74 -0.78
C ARG A 63 -13.80 7.58 -1.78
N ALA A 64 -13.18 6.48 -1.39
CA ALA A 64 -13.01 5.30 -2.22
C ALA A 64 -14.36 4.69 -2.60
N LEU A 65 -14.55 4.33 -3.87
CA LEU A 65 -15.82 3.81 -4.42
C LEU A 65 -15.71 2.36 -4.89
N LYS A 66 -14.49 1.81 -4.99
CA LYS A 66 -14.26 0.48 -5.54
C LYS A 66 -14.36 -0.61 -4.45
N ASP A 67 -14.40 -1.89 -4.87
CA ASP A 67 -14.56 -3.04 -3.97
C ASP A 67 -13.37 -3.23 -3.03
N TYR A 68 -12.15 -2.94 -3.51
CA TYR A 68 -10.89 -3.06 -2.78
C TYR A 68 -10.18 -1.72 -2.68
N VAL A 69 -9.38 -1.58 -1.65
CA VAL A 69 -8.53 -0.42 -1.41
C VAL A 69 -7.09 -0.86 -1.14
N VAL A 70 -6.14 -0.03 -1.54
CA VAL A 70 -4.73 -0.14 -1.18
C VAL A 70 -4.15 1.26 -1.05
N PHE A 71 -3.28 1.49 -0.08
CA PHE A 71 -2.55 2.74 0.06
C PHE A 71 -1.15 2.64 -0.56
N ILE A 72 -0.66 3.76 -1.06
CA ILE A 72 0.73 3.94 -1.50
C ILE A 72 1.22 5.25 -0.91
N ASP A 73 2.40 5.24 -0.27
CA ASP A 73 3.04 6.46 0.18
C ASP A 73 3.69 7.20 -1.00
N ASP A 74 3.58 8.52 -1.04
CA ASP A 74 3.91 9.35 -2.21
C ASP A 74 5.41 9.39 -2.57
N ASP A 75 6.28 8.99 -1.64
CA ASP A 75 7.73 8.93 -1.77
C ASP A 75 8.26 7.53 -2.14
N ASP A 76 7.40 6.52 -2.16
CA ASP A 76 7.74 5.16 -2.52
C ASP A 76 7.67 4.88 -4.05
N HIS A 77 7.97 3.63 -4.44
CA HIS A 77 7.94 3.18 -5.82
C HIS A 77 7.09 1.92 -5.97
N VAL A 78 6.42 1.79 -7.11
CA VAL A 78 5.74 0.55 -7.50
C VAL A 78 6.40 -0.05 -8.74
N TYR A 79 6.45 -1.38 -8.80
CA TYR A 79 7.00 -2.08 -9.97
C TYR A 79 6.00 -2.08 -11.16
N PRO A 80 6.47 -2.34 -12.39
CA PRO A 80 5.66 -2.17 -13.60
C PRO A 80 4.35 -2.98 -13.65
N ASN A 81 4.28 -4.10 -12.94
CA ASN A 81 3.09 -4.97 -12.91
C ASN A 81 2.17 -4.73 -11.71
N TYR A 82 2.41 -3.70 -10.90
CA TYR A 82 1.69 -3.44 -9.65
C TYR A 82 0.17 -3.45 -9.81
N VAL A 83 -0.35 -2.62 -10.71
CA VAL A 83 -1.81 -2.49 -10.91
C VAL A 83 -2.40 -3.78 -11.48
N LYS A 84 -1.74 -4.37 -12.48
CA LYS A 84 -2.22 -5.60 -13.14
C LYS A 84 -2.35 -6.76 -12.16
N LEU A 85 -1.28 -7.04 -11.41
CA LEU A 85 -1.24 -8.18 -10.49
C LEU A 85 -2.25 -8.05 -9.34
N ILE A 86 -2.42 -6.83 -8.81
CA ILE A 86 -3.45 -6.60 -7.79
C ILE A 86 -4.85 -6.81 -8.38
N LEU A 87 -5.14 -6.27 -9.58
CA LEU A 87 -6.43 -6.48 -10.23
C LEU A 87 -6.73 -7.96 -10.49
N GLU A 88 -5.74 -8.73 -10.93
CA GLU A 88 -5.89 -10.18 -11.13
C GLU A 88 -6.16 -10.90 -9.80
N ALA A 89 -5.39 -10.59 -8.77
CA ALA A 89 -5.51 -11.22 -7.45
C ALA A 89 -6.87 -10.97 -6.79
N ILE A 90 -7.38 -9.74 -6.82
CA ILE A 90 -8.68 -9.41 -6.19
C ILE A 90 -9.88 -10.05 -6.87
N GLN A 91 -9.74 -10.57 -8.13
CA GLN A 91 -10.84 -11.30 -8.78
C GLN A 91 -11.22 -12.58 -8.05
N THR A 92 -10.32 -13.15 -7.23
CA THR A 92 -10.60 -14.31 -6.36
C THR A 92 -11.64 -14.03 -5.28
N GLY A 93 -11.89 -12.74 -4.95
CA GLY A 93 -12.90 -12.34 -3.97
C GLY A 93 -12.49 -12.53 -2.50
N VAL A 94 -11.21 -12.80 -2.22
CA VAL A 94 -10.64 -12.94 -0.86
C VAL A 94 -10.69 -11.62 -0.08
N ASP A 95 -10.49 -11.67 1.24
CA ASP A 95 -10.54 -10.48 2.09
C ASP A 95 -9.34 -9.56 1.88
N CYS A 96 -8.16 -10.14 1.66
CA CYS A 96 -6.93 -9.40 1.38
C CYS A 96 -6.01 -10.14 0.41
N VAL A 97 -5.02 -9.43 -0.12
CA VAL A 97 -3.99 -9.99 -1.01
C VAL A 97 -2.64 -9.87 -0.32
N ALA A 98 -2.04 -11.00 0.03
CA ALA A 98 -0.66 -11.05 0.48
C ALA A 98 0.27 -10.54 -0.62
N THR A 99 1.21 -9.69 -0.26
CA THR A 99 2.10 -9.04 -1.21
C THR A 99 3.54 -9.09 -0.74
N CYS A 100 4.47 -8.87 -1.65
CA CYS A 100 5.87 -8.68 -1.32
C CYS A 100 6.49 -7.51 -2.08
N GLY A 101 7.62 -7.06 -1.60
CA GLY A 101 8.35 -5.95 -2.17
C GLY A 101 9.77 -5.85 -1.61
N HIS A 102 10.44 -4.77 -1.95
CA HIS A 102 11.77 -4.49 -1.47
C HIS A 102 11.78 -3.29 -0.51
N TYR A 103 12.62 -3.37 0.48
CA TYR A 103 13.04 -2.26 1.31
C TYR A 103 14.48 -1.90 0.96
N SER A 104 14.79 -0.62 0.91
CA SER A 104 16.17 -0.15 0.91
C SER A 104 16.31 1.06 1.83
N GLU A 105 17.47 1.20 2.45
CA GLU A 105 17.83 2.36 3.24
C GLU A 105 18.93 3.14 2.52
N ASN A 106 18.67 4.44 2.28
CA ASN A 106 19.61 5.37 1.62
C ASN A 106 20.18 4.85 0.29
N GLY A 107 19.37 4.14 -0.50
CA GLY A 107 19.81 3.53 -1.76
C GLY A 107 20.72 2.30 -1.59
N GLY A 108 20.77 1.72 -0.41
CA GLY A 108 21.54 0.51 -0.10
C GLY A 108 20.93 -0.77 -0.69
N ALA A 109 21.39 -1.92 -0.18
CA ALA A 109 20.95 -3.23 -0.66
C ALA A 109 19.44 -3.42 -0.49
N LEU A 110 18.83 -4.12 -1.46
CA LEU A 110 17.42 -4.46 -1.42
C LEU A 110 17.19 -5.63 -0.45
N ILE A 111 16.32 -5.43 0.52
CA ILE A 111 15.85 -6.44 1.46
C ILE A 111 14.42 -6.81 1.09
N LEU A 112 14.15 -8.09 0.88
CA LEU A 112 12.80 -8.57 0.61
C LEU A 112 11.91 -8.39 1.85
N TRP A 113 10.72 -7.85 1.68
CA TRP A 113 9.66 -7.92 2.68
C TRP A 113 8.43 -8.63 2.12
N LYS A 114 7.66 -9.23 3.02
CA LYS A 114 6.40 -9.92 2.71
C LYS A 114 5.32 -9.50 3.70
N LEU A 115 4.12 -9.24 3.17
CA LEU A 115 2.90 -8.94 3.93
C LEU A 115 1.90 -10.08 3.79
N SER A 116 1.32 -10.52 4.90
CA SER A 116 0.22 -11.51 4.93
C SER A 116 -0.56 -11.34 6.23
N LYS A 117 -1.84 -11.69 6.21
CA LYS A 117 -2.66 -11.73 7.43
C LYS A 117 -2.11 -12.71 8.48
N ASP A 118 -1.35 -13.73 8.03
CA ASP A 118 -0.83 -14.82 8.87
C ASP A 118 0.63 -14.63 9.30
N TYR A 119 1.30 -13.57 8.84
CA TYR A 119 2.69 -13.32 9.24
C TYR A 119 2.77 -12.52 10.53
N PRO A 120 3.68 -12.93 11.45
CA PRO A 120 4.07 -12.09 12.56
C PRO A 120 4.95 -10.92 12.07
N ASN A 121 5.09 -9.88 12.92
CA ASN A 121 6.01 -8.77 12.65
C ASN A 121 7.43 -9.16 13.08
N GLU A 122 8.19 -9.84 12.23
CA GLU A 122 9.52 -10.33 12.54
C GLU A 122 10.47 -10.21 11.34
N ASN A 123 11.78 -10.27 11.63
CA ASN A 123 12.84 -10.35 10.64
C ASN A 123 13.49 -11.72 10.76
N LYS A 124 13.50 -12.48 9.67
CA LYS A 124 14.08 -13.83 9.62
C LYS A 124 15.05 -13.97 8.45
N HIS A 125 15.98 -14.90 8.58
CA HIS A 125 16.79 -15.33 7.45
C HIS A 125 16.09 -16.51 6.75
N ASP A 126 15.90 -16.37 5.44
CA ASP A 126 15.50 -17.43 4.53
C ASP A 126 16.77 -17.85 3.75
N GLY A 127 17.39 -18.92 4.21
CA GLY A 127 18.76 -19.26 3.81
C GLY A 127 19.76 -18.16 4.23
N GLN A 128 20.45 -17.56 3.24
CA GLN A 128 21.40 -16.46 3.49
C GLN A 128 20.77 -15.07 3.38
N ARG A 129 19.48 -14.96 3.02
CA ARG A 129 18.81 -13.68 2.77
C ARG A 129 17.98 -13.26 3.96
N LEU A 130 18.15 -12.01 4.40
CA LEU A 130 17.26 -11.37 5.36
C LEU A 130 15.92 -11.07 4.69
N VAL A 131 14.81 -11.47 5.33
CA VAL A 131 13.45 -11.19 4.90
C VAL A 131 12.67 -10.55 6.05
N PHE A 132 11.93 -9.48 5.76
CA PHE A 132 11.03 -8.85 6.71
C PHE A 132 9.62 -9.40 6.53
N TYR A 133 9.12 -10.14 7.51
CA TYR A 133 7.74 -10.59 7.56
C TYR A 133 6.90 -9.60 8.36
N ARG A 134 5.77 -9.19 7.82
CA ARG A 134 4.87 -8.22 8.45
C ARG A 134 3.42 -8.68 8.31
N THR A 135 2.64 -8.41 9.34
CA THR A 135 1.18 -8.54 9.28
C THR A 135 0.61 -7.58 8.22
N ALA A 136 -0.52 -7.96 7.61
CA ALA A 136 -1.25 -7.11 6.67
C ALA A 136 -1.43 -5.69 7.23
N ASN A 137 -1.13 -4.69 6.42
CA ASN A 137 -1.16 -3.28 6.78
C ASN A 137 -1.73 -2.41 5.64
N HIS A 138 -1.50 -1.11 5.63
CA HIS A 138 -2.01 -0.18 4.63
C HIS A 138 -1.54 -0.47 3.19
N LEU A 139 -0.37 -1.13 3.01
CA LEU A 139 0.15 -1.54 1.69
C LEU A 139 -0.51 -2.84 1.17
N THR A 140 -1.36 -3.47 1.96
CA THR A 140 -2.07 -4.70 1.59
C THR A 140 -3.36 -4.34 0.88
N PRO A 141 -3.61 -4.81 -0.36
CA PRO A 141 -4.93 -4.69 -0.98
C PRO A 141 -5.97 -5.46 -0.16
N VAL A 142 -7.04 -4.77 0.26
CA VAL A 142 -8.05 -5.33 1.17
C VAL A 142 -9.45 -4.91 0.74
N LYS A 143 -10.47 -5.73 0.99
CA LYS A 143 -11.87 -5.33 0.80
C LYS A 143 -12.14 -4.01 1.50
N ARG A 144 -12.70 -3.05 0.75
CA ARG A 144 -13.01 -1.71 1.27
C ARG A 144 -13.88 -1.75 2.53
N GLU A 145 -14.86 -2.64 2.58
CA GLU A 145 -15.75 -2.78 3.74
C GLU A 145 -15.01 -3.18 5.04
N LEU A 146 -13.91 -3.96 4.93
CA LEU A 146 -13.09 -4.36 6.07
C LEU A 146 -12.16 -3.23 6.49
N ALA A 147 -11.57 -2.53 5.53
CA ALA A 147 -10.77 -1.33 5.79
C ALA A 147 -11.56 -0.23 6.52
N LEU A 148 -12.83 -0.03 6.14
CA LEU A 148 -13.75 0.92 6.79
C LEU A 148 -14.07 0.57 8.25
N LYS A 149 -14.04 -0.73 8.62
CA LYS A 149 -14.23 -1.16 10.01
C LYS A 149 -12.98 -0.87 10.85
N ALA A 150 -11.79 -1.08 10.29
CA ALA A 150 -10.53 -0.93 11.00
C ALA A 150 -10.18 0.52 11.32
N LYS A 151 -10.31 1.43 10.34
CA LYS A 151 -9.96 2.86 10.44
C LYS A 151 -8.55 3.12 11.00
N PHE A 152 -8.01 4.27 10.68
CA PHE A 152 -6.74 4.75 11.24
C PHE A 152 -6.99 5.64 12.48
N PRO A 153 -6.15 5.58 13.53
CA PRO A 153 -6.20 6.58 14.58
C PRO A 153 -5.74 7.93 14.03
N HIS A 154 -6.21 9.03 14.65
CA HIS A 154 -5.86 10.41 14.23
C HIS A 154 -4.47 10.81 14.74
N ILE A 155 -3.44 10.08 14.33
CA ILE A 155 -2.04 10.34 14.64
C ILE A 155 -1.20 10.27 13.35
N SER A 156 0.04 10.77 13.37
CA SER A 156 0.94 10.79 12.21
C SER A 156 2.10 9.80 12.30
N ASN A 157 2.29 9.15 13.43
CA ASN A 157 3.32 8.12 13.61
C ASN A 157 2.71 6.91 14.33
N GLY A 158 2.88 5.71 13.75
CA GLY A 158 2.33 4.46 14.27
C GLY A 158 0.86 4.23 13.92
N GLU A 159 0.26 5.08 13.08
CA GLU A 159 -1.11 4.93 12.59
C GLU A 159 -1.27 3.68 11.73
N ASP A 160 -0.22 3.31 10.99
CA ASP A 160 -0.14 2.11 10.15
C ASP A 160 -0.11 0.82 10.98
N LYS A 161 0.66 0.81 12.07
CA LYS A 161 0.69 -0.30 13.02
C LYS A 161 -0.67 -0.48 13.69
N ALA A 162 -1.26 0.60 14.22
CA ALA A 162 -2.56 0.54 14.87
C ALA A 162 -3.67 0.11 13.89
N TYR A 163 -3.61 0.56 12.64
CA TYR A 163 -4.51 0.11 11.58
C TYR A 163 -4.34 -1.38 11.29
N SER A 164 -3.09 -1.87 11.18
CA SER A 164 -2.80 -3.29 10.99
C SER A 164 -3.39 -4.15 12.10
N GLU A 165 -3.21 -3.74 13.36
CA GLU A 165 -3.76 -4.43 14.53
C GLU A 165 -5.31 -4.43 14.55
N ALA A 166 -5.94 -3.33 14.13
CA ALA A 166 -7.39 -3.23 14.03
C ALA A 166 -7.98 -3.98 12.84
N LEU A 167 -7.24 -4.09 11.71
CA LEU A 167 -7.67 -4.74 10.48
C LEU A 167 -7.60 -6.27 10.57
N ASN A 168 -6.51 -6.79 11.12
CA ASN A 168 -6.18 -8.22 11.07
C ASN A 168 -7.30 -9.14 11.58
N PRO A 169 -8.05 -8.82 12.66
CA PRO A 169 -9.16 -9.65 13.14
C PRO A 169 -10.31 -9.84 12.13
N TYR A 170 -10.41 -9.00 11.10
CA TYR A 170 -11.43 -9.09 10.05
C TYR A 170 -10.98 -9.90 8.83
N LEU A 171 -9.70 -10.25 8.74
CA LEU A 171 -9.12 -10.95 7.59
C LEU A 171 -9.17 -12.46 7.80
N THR A 172 -9.97 -13.15 6.98
CA THR A 172 -10.15 -14.61 7.07
C THR A 172 -9.59 -15.34 5.85
N THR A 173 -9.69 -14.74 4.67
CA THR A 173 -9.26 -15.32 3.40
C THR A 173 -8.23 -14.44 2.70
N GLU A 174 -7.25 -15.10 2.06
CA GLU A 174 -6.12 -14.45 1.41
C GLU A 174 -5.70 -15.20 0.14
N THR A 175 -5.21 -14.46 -0.85
CA THR A 175 -4.41 -14.97 -1.98
C THR A 175 -3.08 -14.23 -2.00
N GLU A 176 -2.06 -14.75 -2.70
CA GLU A 176 -0.70 -14.21 -2.66
C GLU A 176 -0.23 -13.76 -4.05
N ILE A 177 0.43 -12.60 -4.09
CA ILE A 177 1.29 -12.16 -5.18
C ILE A 177 2.73 -12.44 -4.77
N THR A 178 3.38 -13.39 -5.47
CA THR A 178 4.71 -13.89 -5.10
C THR A 178 5.87 -13.09 -5.69
N GLU A 179 5.63 -12.28 -6.73
CA GLU A 179 6.65 -11.37 -7.26
C GLU A 179 6.62 -10.02 -6.54
N PRO A 180 7.78 -9.38 -6.30
CA PRO A 180 7.82 -8.05 -5.69
C PRO A 180 7.09 -7.02 -6.53
N ILE A 181 6.12 -6.31 -5.92
CA ILE A 181 5.32 -5.28 -6.60
C ILE A 181 5.56 -3.86 -6.07
N TYR A 182 6.29 -3.72 -4.95
CA TYR A 182 6.47 -2.45 -4.25
C TYR A 182 7.91 -2.28 -3.78
N HIS A 183 8.41 -1.04 -3.74
CA HIS A 183 9.71 -0.72 -3.20
C HIS A 183 9.59 0.43 -2.19
N TYR A 184 9.76 0.10 -0.91
CA TYR A 184 9.87 1.07 0.18
C TYR A 184 11.29 1.61 0.24
N ALA A 185 11.49 2.81 -0.30
CA ALA A 185 12.80 3.48 -0.35
C ALA A 185 12.95 4.44 0.83
N TYR A 186 13.40 3.94 1.97
CA TYR A 186 13.62 4.76 3.16
C TYR A 186 14.86 5.63 3.03
N ILE A 187 14.69 6.93 3.24
CA ILE A 187 15.80 7.89 3.33
C ILE A 187 15.87 8.38 4.77
N SER A 188 16.93 7.98 5.47
CA SER A 188 17.20 8.50 6.80
C SER A 188 17.57 9.97 6.67
N HIS A 189 16.74 10.87 7.18
CA HIS A 189 17.19 12.23 7.41
C HIS A 189 18.19 12.18 8.56
N ASN A 190 19.48 12.42 8.26
CA ASN A 190 20.44 12.70 9.32
C ASN A 190 19.83 13.80 10.18
N LYS A 191 19.59 13.51 11.46
CA LYS A 191 19.33 14.54 12.44
C LYS A 191 20.61 15.36 12.47
N GLU A 192 20.63 16.50 11.77
CA GLU A 192 21.59 17.55 12.06
C GLU A 192 21.35 17.93 13.54
N TYR A 193 22.33 17.56 14.39
CA TYR A 193 22.41 17.98 15.78
C TYR A 193 22.91 19.42 15.84
#